data_6eb232db7ece8ff420378ce7c438be5c
#
_entry.id   6eb232db7ece8ff420378ce7c438be5c
#
_cell.length_a   1.000
_cell.length_b   1.000
_cell.length_c   1.000
_cell.angle_alpha   90.00
_cell.angle_beta   90.00
_cell.angle_gamma   90.00
#
_symmetry.space_group_name_H-M   'P 1'
#
loop_
_entity.id
_entity.type
_entity.pdbx_description
1 polymer ?
#
loop_
_entity_poly.entity_id
_entity_poly.type
_entity_poly.pdbx_seq_one_letter_code
_entity_poly.pdbx_strand_id
1 'polypeptide(L)'
;VLSLPFGLIFLPSVRKPGGQPFDWAGYILIAVTLFCIMTVLTDGPRKGWTSDYILLLILLGTATGIGFIKSQRRSGSTLIDISLFQNKHFVIVLFVTFFSGIGNFTTTYSFPVFTQLVQGLTPLDAGFSLLPGMLLAVCMVPFTGHLADKLEPGKAMMFGLFILGIGTLPMAWADVNTPLLIVMIYGAIGRFGTTFVQPFIMSTALRSLSSEKLNAGAGTVNFVRQTGGSLGTNAWVVF
;
A
#
# COMPACT_ATOMS: atom_id res chain seq x y z
N VAL A 1 5.58 -18.94 -9.43
CA VAL A 1 6.23 -19.63 -10.57
C VAL A 1 5.21 -20.49 -11.31
N LEU A 2 4.33 -21.27 -10.62
CA LEU A 2 3.30 -22.11 -11.24
C LEU A 2 2.23 -21.34 -12.03
N SER A 3 1.99 -20.06 -11.74
CA SER A 3 1.00 -19.21 -12.44
C SER A 3 1.47 -18.76 -13.84
N LEU A 4 2.77 -18.75 -14.11
CA LEU A 4 3.32 -18.33 -15.39
C LEU A 4 2.84 -19.17 -16.59
N PRO A 5 2.91 -20.52 -16.55
CA PRO A 5 2.41 -21.33 -17.68
C PRO A 5 0.89 -21.20 -17.88
N PHE A 6 0.12 -21.04 -16.79
CA PHE A 6 -1.33 -20.78 -16.91
C PHE A 6 -1.60 -19.41 -17.58
N GLY A 7 -0.85 -18.39 -17.22
CA GLY A 7 -0.98 -17.09 -17.86
C GLY A 7 -0.65 -17.10 -19.35
N LEU A 8 0.37 -17.85 -19.75
CA LEU A 8 0.77 -17.96 -21.17
C LEU A 8 -0.24 -18.74 -22.02
N ILE A 9 -0.96 -19.72 -21.42
CA ILE A 9 -1.91 -20.58 -22.13
C ILE A 9 -3.30 -19.94 -22.21
N PHE A 10 -3.76 -19.28 -21.14
CA PHE A 10 -5.15 -18.82 -21.03
C PHE A 10 -5.36 -17.32 -21.25
N LEU A 11 -4.30 -16.51 -21.17
CA LEU A 11 -4.45 -15.08 -21.45
C LEU A 11 -4.31 -14.79 -22.94
N PRO A 12 -5.36 -14.21 -23.57
CA PRO A 12 -5.26 -13.78 -24.96
C PRO A 12 -4.17 -12.70 -25.07
N SER A 13 -3.25 -12.88 -25.98
CA SER A 13 -2.20 -11.90 -26.27
C SER A 13 -2.83 -10.67 -26.96
N VAL A 14 -3.37 -9.74 -26.17
CA VAL A 14 -3.86 -8.45 -26.68
C VAL A 14 -2.64 -7.55 -26.90
N ARG A 15 -1.91 -7.81 -27.98
CA ARG A 15 -0.84 -6.92 -28.44
C ARG A 15 -1.52 -5.70 -29.08
N LYS A 16 -1.68 -4.60 -28.35
CA LYS A 16 -2.05 -3.33 -28.97
C LYS A 16 -0.86 -2.88 -29.83
N PRO A 17 -1.00 -2.77 -31.15
CA PRO A 17 0.03 -2.17 -31.99
C PRO A 17 0.15 -0.70 -31.58
N GLY A 18 1.35 -0.25 -31.21
CA GLY A 18 1.61 1.13 -30.83
C GLY A 18 1.76 1.37 -29.31
N GLY A 19 2.29 0.40 -28.56
CA GLY A 19 2.68 0.63 -27.16
C GLY A 19 3.68 1.80 -27.08
N GLN A 20 3.35 2.83 -26.29
CA GLN A 20 4.25 3.95 -26.06
C GLN A 20 5.54 3.43 -25.39
N PRO A 21 6.71 4.01 -25.70
CA PRO A 21 7.96 3.61 -25.06
C PRO A 21 7.86 3.82 -23.54
N PHE A 22 8.51 2.95 -22.78
CA PHE A 22 8.54 3.07 -21.32
C PHE A 22 9.25 4.34 -20.88
N ASP A 23 8.65 5.11 -19.97
CA ASP A 23 9.21 6.35 -19.43
C ASP A 23 10.32 6.07 -18.39
N TRP A 24 11.52 5.73 -18.88
CA TRP A 24 12.68 5.50 -18.02
C TRP A 24 13.08 6.72 -17.20
N ALA A 25 12.93 7.92 -17.76
CA ALA A 25 13.26 9.17 -17.07
C ALA A 25 12.31 9.41 -15.90
N GLY A 26 11.01 9.30 -16.10
CA GLY A 26 10.02 9.39 -15.04
C GLY A 26 10.21 8.30 -13.99
N TYR A 27 10.52 7.06 -14.39
CA TYR A 27 10.77 5.96 -13.46
C TYR A 27 11.97 6.24 -12.53
N ILE A 28 13.10 6.68 -13.08
CA ILE A 28 14.30 7.00 -12.28
C ILE A 28 14.03 8.18 -11.34
N LEU A 29 13.37 9.23 -11.83
CA LEU A 29 13.07 10.42 -11.03
C LEU A 29 12.17 10.06 -9.83
N ILE A 30 11.10 9.29 -10.03
CA ILE A 30 10.22 8.89 -8.94
C ILE A 30 10.91 7.92 -7.97
N ALA A 31 11.73 6.99 -8.49
CA ALA A 31 12.47 6.05 -7.67
C ALA A 31 13.46 6.77 -6.74
N VAL A 32 14.23 7.74 -7.27
CA VAL A 32 15.16 8.56 -6.45
C VAL A 32 14.39 9.41 -5.44
N THR A 33 13.27 10.00 -5.84
CA THR A 33 12.42 10.78 -4.93
C THR A 33 11.94 9.94 -3.75
N LEU A 34 11.39 8.76 -4.03
CA LEU A 34 10.92 7.85 -2.98
C LEU A 34 12.07 7.36 -2.09
N PHE A 35 13.21 7.01 -2.69
CA PHE A 35 14.40 6.62 -1.94
C PHE A 35 14.84 7.72 -0.98
N CYS A 36 14.92 8.98 -1.45
CA CYS A 36 15.28 10.11 -0.59
C CYS A 36 14.28 10.29 0.56
N ILE A 37 12.97 10.26 0.27
CA ILE A 37 11.91 10.41 1.29
C ILE A 37 12.04 9.30 2.34
N MET A 38 12.17 8.03 1.92
CA MET A 38 12.28 6.90 2.85
C MET A 38 13.53 7.00 3.72
N THR A 39 14.68 7.36 3.12
CA THR A 39 15.95 7.50 3.86
C THR A 39 15.90 8.67 4.83
N VAL A 40 15.31 9.81 4.46
CA VAL A 40 15.11 10.95 5.36
C VAL A 40 14.26 10.56 6.56
N LEU A 41 13.16 9.82 6.35
CA LEU A 41 12.30 9.36 7.44
C LEU A 41 13.01 8.36 8.36
N THR A 42 13.80 7.45 7.81
CA THR A 42 14.50 6.41 8.58
C THR A 42 15.70 6.96 9.35
N ASP A 43 16.53 7.78 8.69
CA ASP A 43 17.81 8.26 9.24
C ASP A 43 17.68 9.59 9.99
N GLY A 44 16.62 10.38 9.71
CA GLY A 44 16.41 11.70 10.30
C GLY A 44 16.47 11.71 11.84
N PRO A 45 15.75 10.82 12.55
CA PRO A 45 15.79 10.73 14.01
C PRO A 45 17.17 10.32 14.56
N ARG A 46 17.91 9.47 13.81
CA ARG A 46 19.22 8.94 14.25
C ARG A 46 20.37 9.90 13.99
N LYS A 47 20.34 10.59 12.84
CA LYS A 47 21.44 11.45 12.37
C LYS A 47 21.18 12.95 12.63
N GLY A 48 19.94 13.28 13.06
CA GLY A 48 19.49 14.66 13.22
C GLY A 48 18.91 15.24 11.94
N TRP A 49 17.74 15.86 12.06
CA TRP A 49 16.98 16.45 10.93
C TRP A 49 17.71 17.57 10.21
N THR A 50 18.66 18.22 10.89
CA THR A 50 19.46 19.34 10.37
C THR A 50 20.87 18.95 9.91
N SER A 51 21.19 17.65 9.89
CA SER A 51 22.50 17.18 9.40
C SER A 51 22.64 17.44 7.90
N ASP A 52 23.86 17.76 7.44
CA ASP A 52 24.13 18.02 6.02
C ASP A 52 23.68 16.87 5.11
N TYR A 53 23.82 15.64 5.60
CA TYR A 53 23.37 14.43 4.89
C TYR A 53 21.86 14.45 4.68
N ILE A 54 21.06 14.74 5.71
CA ILE A 54 19.59 14.79 5.62
C ILE A 54 19.14 15.97 4.76
N LEU A 55 19.77 17.13 4.91
CA LEU A 55 19.46 18.31 4.09
C LEU A 55 19.75 18.06 2.60
N LEU A 56 20.87 17.37 2.28
CA LEU A 56 21.18 16.99 0.90
C LEU A 56 20.15 16.03 0.33
N LEU A 57 19.69 15.04 1.10
CA LEU A 57 18.63 14.12 0.67
C LEU A 57 17.29 14.84 0.44
N ILE A 58 16.93 15.80 1.30
CA ILE A 58 15.73 16.64 1.13
C ILE A 58 15.83 17.45 -0.15
N LEU A 59 16.99 18.08 -0.39
CA LEU A 59 17.22 18.87 -1.61
C LEU A 59 17.14 17.99 -2.86
N LEU A 60 17.83 16.85 -2.86
CA LEU A 60 17.83 15.89 -3.98
C LEU A 60 16.41 15.33 -4.23
N GLY A 61 15.71 14.90 -3.18
CA GLY A 61 14.36 14.38 -3.27
C GLY A 61 13.37 15.43 -3.80
N THR A 62 13.48 16.67 -3.35
CA THR A 62 12.67 17.79 -3.84
C THR A 62 12.96 18.09 -5.31
N ALA A 63 14.23 18.17 -5.69
CA ALA A 63 14.64 18.43 -7.07
C ALA A 63 14.16 17.34 -8.03
N THR A 64 14.34 16.06 -7.66
CA THR A 64 13.88 14.91 -8.47
C THR A 64 12.36 14.81 -8.50
N GLY A 65 11.65 15.13 -7.41
CA GLY A 65 10.19 15.18 -7.38
C GLY A 65 9.60 16.26 -8.30
N ILE A 66 10.18 17.45 -8.28
CA ILE A 66 9.81 18.54 -9.22
C ILE A 66 10.14 18.11 -10.65
N GLY A 67 11.30 17.49 -10.88
CA GLY A 67 11.70 16.95 -12.17
C GLY A 67 10.71 15.91 -12.69
N PHE A 68 10.25 14.99 -11.82
CA PHE A 68 9.22 14.00 -12.14
C PHE A 68 7.91 14.66 -12.58
N ILE A 69 7.38 15.61 -11.81
CA ILE A 69 6.14 16.30 -12.16
C ILE A 69 6.26 17.03 -13.52
N LYS A 70 7.41 17.68 -13.77
CA LYS A 70 7.67 18.34 -15.05
C LYS A 70 7.78 17.34 -16.21
N SER A 71 8.44 16.20 -15.99
CA SER A 71 8.56 15.13 -16.99
C SER A 71 7.19 14.58 -17.37
N GLN A 72 6.34 14.26 -16.38
CA GLN A 72 5.00 13.72 -16.61
C GLN A 72 4.06 14.69 -17.32
N ARG A 73 4.29 16.00 -17.23
CA ARG A 73 3.51 17.02 -17.96
C ARG A 73 3.96 17.18 -19.43
N ARG A 74 5.18 16.81 -19.76
CA ARG A 74 5.80 17.03 -21.09
C ARG A 74 5.85 15.78 -21.94
N SER A 75 5.93 14.61 -21.36
CA SER A 75 6.09 13.34 -22.06
C SER A 75 4.79 12.82 -22.65
N GLY A 76 4.82 12.36 -23.86
CA GLY A 76 3.72 11.63 -24.50
C GLY A 76 3.51 10.23 -23.90
N SER A 77 4.55 9.63 -23.28
CA SER A 77 4.48 8.42 -22.48
C SER A 77 4.61 8.78 -21.00
N THR A 78 3.54 8.65 -20.25
CA THR A 78 3.51 8.97 -18.83
C THR A 78 3.49 7.70 -17.99
N LEU A 79 4.32 7.67 -16.93
CA LEU A 79 4.29 6.59 -15.93
C LEU A 79 3.00 6.66 -15.11
N ILE A 80 2.62 7.88 -14.74
CA ILE A 80 1.38 8.18 -14.04
C ILE A 80 0.61 9.21 -14.87
N ASP A 81 -0.58 8.85 -15.30
CA ASP A 81 -1.46 9.77 -16.03
C ASP A 81 -2.00 10.84 -15.08
N ILE A 82 -1.43 12.04 -15.17
CA ILE A 82 -1.83 13.18 -14.31
C ILE A 82 -3.31 13.54 -14.50
N SER A 83 -3.91 13.23 -15.66
CA SER A 83 -5.32 13.50 -15.90
C SER A 83 -6.27 12.71 -14.98
N LEU A 84 -5.79 11.60 -14.39
CA LEU A 84 -6.54 10.82 -13.39
C LEU A 84 -6.85 11.66 -12.14
N PHE A 85 -5.95 12.56 -11.75
CA PHE A 85 -6.11 13.42 -10.57
C PHE A 85 -7.13 14.56 -10.77
N GLN A 86 -7.62 14.78 -11.99
CA GLN A 86 -8.73 15.71 -12.24
C GLN A 86 -10.08 15.13 -11.80
N ASN A 87 -10.19 13.80 -11.70
CA ASN A 87 -11.39 13.16 -11.19
C ASN A 87 -11.39 13.13 -9.67
N LYS A 88 -12.24 13.95 -9.05
CA LYS A 88 -12.35 14.06 -7.58
C LYS A 88 -12.66 12.74 -6.90
N HIS A 89 -13.52 11.89 -7.49
CA HIS A 89 -13.85 10.58 -6.94
C HIS A 89 -12.64 9.67 -6.92
N PHE A 90 -11.86 9.67 -8.00
CA PHE A 90 -10.62 8.89 -8.06
C PHE A 90 -9.61 9.35 -7.01
N VAL A 91 -9.43 10.66 -6.83
CA VAL A 91 -8.52 11.21 -5.81
C VAL A 91 -8.93 10.83 -4.39
N ILE A 92 -10.23 10.87 -4.08
CA ILE A 92 -10.73 10.42 -2.77
C ILE A 92 -10.40 8.93 -2.54
N VAL A 93 -10.60 8.10 -3.55
CA VAL A 93 -10.26 6.67 -3.47
C VAL A 93 -8.75 6.47 -3.30
N LEU A 94 -7.91 7.25 -3.97
CA LEU A 94 -6.45 7.20 -3.77
C LEU A 94 -6.06 7.57 -2.34
N PHE A 95 -6.75 8.53 -1.73
CA PHE A 95 -6.52 8.90 -0.33
C PHE A 95 -6.85 7.73 0.61
N VAL A 96 -8.01 7.11 0.43
CA VAL A 96 -8.40 5.89 1.16
C VAL A 96 -7.39 4.76 0.93
N THR A 97 -6.93 4.59 -0.30
CA THR A 97 -5.91 3.59 -0.68
C THR A 97 -4.59 3.81 0.05
N PHE A 98 -4.15 5.06 0.14
CA PHE A 98 -2.91 5.42 0.84
C PHE A 98 -2.97 5.02 2.32
N PHE A 99 -4.02 5.40 3.05
CA PHE A 99 -4.19 5.05 4.46
C PHE A 99 -4.43 3.54 4.68
N SER A 100 -5.17 2.91 3.78
CA SER A 100 -5.32 1.44 3.80
C SER A 100 -3.97 0.74 3.58
N GLY A 101 -3.11 1.30 2.72
CA GLY A 101 -1.73 0.85 2.52
C GLY A 101 -0.91 0.94 3.80
N ILE A 102 -0.91 2.10 4.46
CA ILE A 102 -0.26 2.30 5.76
C ILE A 102 -0.71 1.20 6.74
N GLY A 103 -2.02 1.06 6.98
CA GLY A 103 -2.55 0.10 7.93
C GLY A 103 -2.17 -1.35 7.60
N ASN A 104 -2.29 -1.75 6.34
CA ASN A 104 -2.00 -3.12 5.91
C ASN A 104 -0.51 -3.50 6.09
N PHE A 105 0.40 -2.64 5.61
CA PHE A 105 1.84 -2.96 5.67
C PHE A 105 2.38 -2.82 7.07
N THR A 106 1.98 -1.76 7.80
CA THR A 106 2.37 -1.57 9.21
C THR A 106 1.91 -2.76 10.05
N THR A 107 0.66 -3.19 9.93
CA THR A 107 0.15 -4.35 10.66
C THR A 107 0.94 -5.62 10.31
N THR A 108 1.17 -5.87 9.02
CA THR A 108 1.92 -7.06 8.56
C THR A 108 3.34 -7.10 9.10
N TYR A 109 3.98 -5.94 9.29
CA TYR A 109 5.34 -5.82 9.81
C TYR A 109 5.39 -5.76 11.34
N SER A 110 4.50 -4.96 11.95
CA SER A 110 4.54 -4.69 13.41
C SER A 110 4.27 -5.91 14.26
N PHE A 111 3.32 -6.76 13.87
CA PHE A 111 2.95 -7.93 14.67
C PHE A 111 4.10 -8.93 14.85
N PRO A 112 4.78 -9.40 13.78
CA PRO A 112 5.94 -10.28 13.95
C PRO A 112 7.10 -9.61 14.68
N VAL A 113 7.32 -8.31 14.43
CA VAL A 113 8.42 -7.58 15.10
C VAL A 113 8.13 -7.43 16.59
N PHE A 114 6.90 -7.08 16.97
CA PHE A 114 6.48 -7.02 18.37
C PHE A 114 6.68 -8.37 19.07
N THR A 115 6.20 -9.46 18.49
CA THR A 115 6.32 -10.79 19.10
C THR A 115 7.76 -11.25 19.22
N GLN A 116 8.65 -10.90 18.29
CA GLN A 116 10.08 -11.23 18.35
C GLN A 116 10.87 -10.33 19.29
N LEU A 117 10.74 -9.00 19.16
CA LEU A 117 11.58 -8.04 19.88
C LEU A 117 11.08 -7.76 21.29
N VAL A 118 9.76 -7.72 21.50
CA VAL A 118 9.16 -7.38 22.80
C VAL A 118 8.88 -8.64 23.62
N GLN A 119 8.31 -9.66 23.00
CA GLN A 119 7.97 -10.91 23.70
C GLN A 119 9.07 -11.96 23.65
N GLY A 120 10.14 -11.76 22.87
CA GLY A 120 11.26 -12.70 22.78
C GLY A 120 10.91 -14.05 22.13
N LEU A 121 9.81 -14.11 21.35
CA LEU A 121 9.37 -15.33 20.69
C LEU A 121 10.29 -15.69 19.51
N THR A 122 10.32 -16.98 19.17
CA THR A 122 11.06 -17.43 18.00
C THR A 122 10.47 -16.87 16.70
N PRO A 123 11.24 -16.75 15.60
CA PRO A 123 10.72 -16.35 14.30
C PRO A 123 9.59 -17.25 13.80
N LEU A 124 9.61 -18.52 14.20
CA LEU A 124 8.56 -19.49 13.88
C LEU A 124 7.23 -19.15 14.57
N ASP A 125 7.27 -18.88 15.87
CA ASP A 125 6.07 -18.50 16.64
C ASP A 125 5.52 -17.15 16.18
N ALA A 126 6.40 -16.18 15.87
CA ALA A 126 6.02 -14.92 15.28
C ALA A 126 5.33 -15.10 13.90
N GLY A 127 5.81 -16.04 13.09
CA GLY A 127 5.15 -16.44 11.85
C GLY A 127 3.76 -17.04 12.10
N PHE A 128 3.64 -17.92 13.10
CA PHE A 128 2.34 -18.50 13.49
C PHE A 128 1.35 -17.44 13.97
N SER A 129 1.80 -16.34 14.56
CA SER A 129 0.92 -15.25 14.99
C SER A 129 0.12 -14.62 13.83
N LEU A 130 0.60 -14.69 12.60
CA LEU A 130 -0.08 -14.16 11.42
C LEU A 130 -1.09 -15.14 10.81
N LEU A 131 -1.01 -16.45 11.11
CA LEU A 131 -1.81 -17.49 10.46
C LEU A 131 -3.33 -17.26 10.57
N PRO A 132 -3.91 -16.92 11.74
CA PRO A 132 -5.36 -16.71 11.84
C PRO A 132 -5.84 -15.60 10.91
N GLY A 133 -5.10 -14.49 10.83
CA GLY A 133 -5.40 -13.40 9.93
C GLY A 133 -5.29 -13.77 8.46
N MET A 134 -4.28 -14.57 8.08
CA MET A 134 -4.10 -15.03 6.71
C MET A 134 -5.20 -16.02 6.29
N LEU A 135 -5.55 -16.99 7.14
CA LEU A 135 -6.63 -17.91 6.87
C LEU A 135 -7.97 -17.21 6.72
N LEU A 136 -8.26 -16.26 7.63
CA LEU A 136 -9.46 -15.45 7.55
C LEU A 136 -9.50 -14.62 6.27
N ALA A 137 -8.38 -14.04 5.84
CA ALA A 137 -8.28 -13.31 4.59
C ALA A 137 -8.62 -14.20 3.37
N VAL A 138 -8.02 -15.40 3.28
CA VAL A 138 -8.29 -16.34 2.19
C VAL A 138 -9.78 -16.73 2.15
N CYS A 139 -10.38 -17.02 3.30
CA CYS A 139 -11.81 -17.33 3.37
C CYS A 139 -12.70 -16.15 2.97
N MET A 140 -12.27 -14.91 3.26
CA MET A 140 -13.07 -13.72 3.01
C MET A 140 -13.01 -13.20 1.57
N VAL A 141 -11.94 -13.47 0.82
CA VAL A 141 -11.77 -12.96 -0.56
C VAL A 141 -12.99 -13.23 -1.46
N PRO A 142 -13.54 -14.45 -1.56
CA PRO A 142 -14.69 -14.71 -2.43
C PRO A 142 -15.95 -13.96 -1.96
N PHE A 143 -16.13 -13.80 -0.64
CA PHE A 143 -17.30 -13.09 -0.09
C PHE A 143 -17.19 -11.58 -0.31
N THR A 144 -16.03 -10.99 -0.09
CA THR A 144 -15.82 -9.55 -0.25
C THR A 144 -15.93 -9.12 -1.71
N GLY A 145 -15.47 -9.95 -2.65
CA GLY A 145 -15.66 -9.72 -4.08
C GLY A 145 -17.15 -9.65 -4.46
N HIS A 146 -17.95 -10.60 -3.98
CA HIS A 146 -19.39 -10.61 -4.22
C HIS A 146 -20.14 -9.45 -3.55
N LEU A 147 -19.70 -9.05 -2.35
CA LEU A 147 -20.25 -7.89 -1.65
C LEU A 147 -19.90 -6.56 -2.34
N ALA A 148 -18.75 -6.48 -3.01
CA ALA A 148 -18.32 -5.26 -3.71
C ALA A 148 -19.27 -4.85 -4.85
N ASP A 149 -20.07 -5.78 -5.36
CA ASP A 149 -21.09 -5.49 -6.37
C ASP A 149 -22.43 -5.08 -5.77
N LYS A 150 -22.69 -5.36 -4.49
CA LYS A 150 -23.99 -5.14 -3.83
C LYS A 150 -24.01 -3.98 -2.84
N LEU A 151 -22.90 -3.71 -2.18
CA LEU A 151 -22.83 -2.70 -1.13
C LEU A 151 -22.43 -1.33 -1.70
N GLU A 152 -22.87 -0.29 -1.01
CA GLU A 152 -22.41 1.08 -1.28
C GLU A 152 -20.92 1.21 -0.95
N PRO A 153 -20.06 1.50 -1.96
CA PRO A 153 -18.61 1.42 -1.77
C PRO A 153 -18.07 2.32 -0.65
N GLY A 154 -18.62 3.54 -0.51
CA GLY A 154 -18.17 4.48 0.52
C GLY A 154 -18.36 3.94 1.93
N LYS A 155 -19.58 3.44 2.23
CA LYS A 155 -19.89 2.85 3.55
C LYS A 155 -19.09 1.59 3.81
N ALA A 156 -18.92 0.75 2.79
CA ALA A 156 -18.12 -0.46 2.90
C ALA A 156 -16.64 -0.17 3.18
N MET A 157 -16.04 0.82 2.50
CA MET A 157 -14.68 1.26 2.78
C MET A 157 -14.52 1.82 4.20
N MET A 158 -15.46 2.66 4.66
CA MET A 158 -15.46 3.18 6.04
C MET A 158 -15.55 2.04 7.07
N PHE A 159 -16.45 1.08 6.86
CA PHE A 159 -16.60 -0.08 7.73
C PHE A 159 -15.31 -0.90 7.82
N GLY A 160 -14.69 -1.22 6.68
CA GLY A 160 -13.44 -1.98 6.68
C GLY A 160 -12.26 -1.24 7.32
N LEU A 161 -12.15 0.08 7.10
CA LEU A 161 -11.13 0.91 7.76
C LEU A 161 -11.39 1.02 9.27
N PHE A 162 -12.65 1.09 9.69
CA PHE A 162 -13.02 1.07 11.10
C PHE A 162 -12.60 -0.24 11.78
N ILE A 163 -12.87 -1.38 11.14
CA ILE A 163 -12.43 -2.69 11.64
C ILE A 163 -10.90 -2.79 11.68
N LEU A 164 -10.21 -2.26 10.66
CA LEU A 164 -8.75 -2.17 10.69
C LEU A 164 -8.27 -1.40 11.92
N GLY A 165 -8.89 -0.27 12.24
CA GLY A 165 -8.60 0.51 13.44
C GLY A 165 -8.81 -0.28 14.72
N ILE A 166 -9.93 -0.98 14.86
CA ILE A 166 -10.22 -1.85 16.03
C ILE A 166 -9.16 -2.94 16.19
N GLY A 167 -8.66 -3.51 15.09
CA GLY A 167 -7.62 -4.54 15.15
C GLY A 167 -6.23 -4.00 15.44
N THR A 168 -5.95 -2.74 15.11
CA THR A 168 -4.59 -2.17 15.23
C THR A 168 -4.41 -1.27 16.45
N LEU A 169 -5.40 -0.45 16.81
CA LEU A 169 -5.29 0.50 17.92
C LEU A 169 -4.97 -0.16 19.29
N PRO A 170 -5.57 -1.32 19.66
CA PRO A 170 -5.26 -1.95 20.95
C PRO A 170 -3.80 -2.38 21.06
N MET A 171 -3.09 -2.60 19.95
CA MET A 171 -1.67 -2.92 19.98
C MET A 171 -0.79 -1.79 20.54
N ALA A 172 -1.29 -0.55 20.58
CA ALA A 172 -0.59 0.56 21.22
C ALA A 172 -0.43 0.40 22.74
N TRP A 173 -1.27 -0.44 23.35
CA TRP A 173 -1.23 -0.78 24.79
C TRP A 173 -0.73 -2.20 25.05
N ALA A 174 -0.31 -2.92 24.02
CA ALA A 174 0.26 -4.26 24.17
C ALA A 174 1.66 -4.19 24.80
N ASP A 175 1.93 -5.12 25.69
CA ASP A 175 3.19 -5.25 26.44
C ASP A 175 3.74 -6.69 26.37
N VAL A 176 4.84 -6.93 27.11
CA VAL A 176 5.48 -8.25 27.21
C VAL A 176 4.53 -9.33 27.75
N ASN A 177 3.58 -8.94 28.61
CA ASN A 177 2.64 -9.85 29.26
C ASN A 177 1.39 -10.11 28.41
N THR A 178 1.22 -9.41 27.29
CA THR A 178 0.05 -9.57 26.45
C THR A 178 0.02 -10.98 25.85
N PRO A 179 -1.02 -11.80 26.14
CA PRO A 179 -1.09 -13.16 25.62
C PRO A 179 -1.01 -13.20 24.10
N LEU A 180 -0.19 -14.10 23.54
CA LEU A 180 -0.04 -14.25 22.09
C LEU A 180 -1.38 -14.43 21.38
N LEU A 181 -2.32 -15.14 21.99
CA LEU A 181 -3.68 -15.30 21.44
C LEU A 181 -4.39 -13.95 21.23
N ILE A 182 -4.22 -12.98 22.12
CA ILE A 182 -4.80 -11.64 21.99
C ILE A 182 -4.14 -10.91 20.81
N VAL A 183 -2.82 -11.00 20.68
CA VAL A 183 -2.09 -10.44 19.54
C VAL A 183 -2.59 -11.04 18.22
N MET A 184 -2.78 -12.37 18.17
CA MET A 184 -3.33 -13.09 17.03
C MET A 184 -4.75 -12.62 16.65
N ILE A 185 -5.61 -12.41 17.64
CA ILE A 185 -6.98 -11.92 17.45
C ILE A 185 -6.98 -10.49 16.88
N TYR A 186 -6.18 -9.60 17.45
CA TYR A 186 -6.05 -8.22 16.92
C TYR A 186 -5.51 -8.21 15.49
N GLY A 187 -4.50 -9.02 15.21
CA GLY A 187 -3.97 -9.21 13.86
C GLY A 187 -5.02 -9.74 12.89
N ALA A 188 -5.82 -10.70 13.30
CA ALA A 188 -6.89 -11.27 12.47
C ALA A 188 -7.99 -10.23 12.17
N ILE A 189 -8.41 -9.44 13.17
CA ILE A 189 -9.39 -8.36 12.99
C ILE A 189 -8.86 -7.30 12.03
N GLY A 190 -7.63 -6.83 12.21
CA GLY A 190 -7.01 -5.86 11.31
C GLY A 190 -6.87 -6.40 9.88
N ARG A 191 -6.52 -7.67 9.74
CA ARG A 191 -6.42 -8.34 8.43
C ARG A 191 -7.78 -8.49 7.76
N PHE A 192 -8.83 -8.79 8.51
CA PHE A 192 -10.19 -8.76 7.99
C PHE A 192 -10.54 -7.39 7.42
N GLY A 193 -10.29 -6.31 8.18
CA GLY A 193 -10.55 -4.94 7.73
C GLY A 193 -9.86 -4.60 6.41
N THR A 194 -8.56 -4.91 6.28
CA THR A 194 -7.81 -4.65 5.04
C THR A 194 -8.30 -5.48 3.87
N THR A 195 -8.57 -6.77 4.08
CA THR A 195 -9.07 -7.68 3.03
C THR A 195 -10.45 -7.25 2.55
N PHE A 196 -11.31 -6.77 3.47
CA PHE A 196 -12.63 -6.28 3.14
C PHE A 196 -12.60 -5.01 2.29
N VAL A 197 -11.73 -4.06 2.58
CA VAL A 197 -11.63 -2.76 1.87
C VAL A 197 -11.12 -2.91 0.42
N GLN A 198 -10.19 -3.82 0.17
CA GLN A 198 -9.46 -3.89 -1.11
C GLN A 198 -10.33 -4.00 -2.38
N PRO A 199 -11.35 -4.88 -2.46
CA PRO A 199 -12.21 -4.96 -3.64
C PRO A 199 -12.99 -3.67 -3.90
N PHE A 200 -13.44 -3.01 -2.83
CA PHE A 200 -14.19 -1.75 -2.94
C PHE A 200 -13.31 -0.60 -3.45
N ILE A 201 -12.07 -0.51 -2.97
CA ILE A 201 -11.08 0.45 -3.49
C ILE A 201 -10.90 0.25 -4.99
N MET A 202 -10.57 -0.97 -5.42
CA MET A 202 -10.27 -1.26 -6.82
C MET A 202 -11.50 -1.04 -7.71
N SER A 203 -12.67 -1.56 -7.33
CA SER A 203 -13.89 -1.40 -8.11
C SER A 203 -14.30 0.07 -8.23
N THR A 204 -14.25 0.84 -7.13
CA THR A 204 -14.63 2.26 -7.14
C THR A 204 -13.66 3.11 -7.95
N ALA A 205 -12.35 2.85 -7.81
CA ALA A 205 -11.33 3.52 -8.60
C ALA A 205 -11.57 3.32 -10.10
N LEU A 206 -11.73 2.07 -10.53
CA LEU A 206 -11.90 1.74 -11.94
C LEU A 206 -13.23 2.19 -12.52
N ARG A 207 -14.35 2.10 -11.77
CA ARG A 207 -15.65 2.61 -12.20
C ARG A 207 -15.68 4.14 -12.42
N SER A 208 -14.78 4.88 -11.79
CA SER A 208 -14.68 6.34 -11.96
C SER A 208 -13.92 6.76 -13.21
N LEU A 209 -13.33 5.82 -13.96
CA LEU A 209 -12.45 6.07 -15.09
C LEU A 209 -13.04 5.58 -16.42
N SER A 210 -12.62 6.21 -17.52
CA SER A 210 -12.90 5.71 -18.86
C SER A 210 -12.13 4.41 -19.15
N SER A 211 -12.63 3.60 -20.08
CA SER A 211 -12.05 2.30 -20.44
C SER A 211 -10.58 2.39 -20.87
N GLU A 212 -10.18 3.50 -21.50
CA GLU A 212 -8.81 3.75 -21.95
C GLU A 212 -7.83 3.95 -20.79
N LYS A 213 -8.33 4.45 -19.63
CA LYS A 213 -7.53 4.80 -18.45
C LYS A 213 -7.51 3.72 -17.37
N LEU A 214 -8.22 2.60 -17.55
CA LEU A 214 -8.33 1.55 -16.54
C LEU A 214 -6.96 0.98 -16.11
N ASN A 215 -6.08 0.70 -17.08
CA ASN A 215 -4.74 0.14 -16.77
C ASN A 215 -3.87 1.15 -16.01
N ALA A 216 -3.87 2.41 -16.44
CA ALA A 216 -3.15 3.49 -15.74
C ALA A 216 -3.72 3.72 -14.33
N GLY A 217 -5.05 3.68 -14.19
CA GLY A 217 -5.73 3.80 -12.91
C GLY A 217 -5.38 2.66 -11.96
N ALA A 218 -5.42 1.40 -12.42
CA ALA A 218 -5.05 0.25 -11.61
C ALA A 218 -3.59 0.30 -11.15
N GLY A 219 -2.68 0.71 -12.05
CA GLY A 219 -1.28 0.95 -11.73
C GLY A 219 -1.09 2.03 -10.67
N THR A 220 -1.79 3.16 -10.81
CA THR A 220 -1.75 4.29 -9.86
C THR A 220 -2.28 3.89 -8.48
N VAL A 221 -3.38 3.16 -8.40
CA VAL A 221 -3.93 2.63 -7.13
C VAL A 221 -2.91 1.73 -6.43
N ASN A 222 -2.29 0.79 -7.16
CA ASN A 222 -1.27 -0.08 -6.59
C ASN A 222 -0.02 0.69 -6.15
N PHE A 223 0.43 1.66 -6.92
CA PHE A 223 1.56 2.52 -6.59
C PHE A 223 1.30 3.31 -5.31
N VAL A 224 0.15 3.98 -5.19
CA VAL A 224 -0.23 4.76 -4.00
C VAL A 224 -0.34 3.86 -2.77
N ARG A 225 -0.91 2.67 -2.90
CA ARG A 225 -0.99 1.69 -1.82
C ARG A 225 0.39 1.27 -1.33
N GLN A 226 1.31 0.95 -2.25
CA GLN A 226 2.67 0.54 -1.92
C GLN A 226 3.47 1.69 -1.26
N THR A 227 3.33 2.89 -1.79
CA THR A 227 3.97 4.10 -1.23
C THR A 227 3.45 4.38 0.19
N GLY A 228 2.13 4.34 0.40
CA GLY A 228 1.53 4.47 1.73
C GLY A 228 2.06 3.40 2.68
N GLY A 229 2.10 2.15 2.23
CA GLY A 229 2.63 1.03 3.03
C GLY A 229 4.08 1.21 3.43
N SER A 230 4.94 1.59 2.50
CA SER A 230 6.36 1.85 2.78
C SER A 230 6.56 3.01 3.76
N LEU A 231 5.79 4.10 3.59
CA LEU A 231 5.84 5.23 4.51
C LEU A 231 5.37 4.84 5.92
N GLY A 232 4.26 4.10 6.03
CA GLY A 232 3.75 3.62 7.30
C GLY A 232 4.73 2.71 8.05
N THR A 233 5.35 1.76 7.34
CA THR A 233 6.34 0.86 7.92
C THR A 233 7.57 1.62 8.39
N ASN A 234 8.09 2.58 7.58
CA ASN A 234 9.23 3.40 7.98
C ASN A 234 8.92 4.28 9.21
N ALA A 235 7.74 4.92 9.24
CA ALA A 235 7.34 5.71 10.39
C ALA A 235 7.27 4.86 11.66
N TRP A 236 6.77 3.63 11.58
CA TRP A 236 6.67 2.73 12.73
C TRP A 236 8.05 2.27 13.26
N VAL A 237 9.04 2.07 12.37
CA VAL A 237 10.41 1.65 12.76
C VAL A 237 11.14 2.76 13.51
N VAL A 238 10.75 4.01 13.32
CA VAL A 238 11.41 5.19 13.89
C VAL A 238 10.94 5.47 15.33
N PHE A 239 9.75 5.05 15.71
CA PHE A 239 9.17 5.19 17.05
C PHE A 239 9.23 3.89 17.84
#